data_d0f5adcb1943bf3cfa14820a1ed23882
#
_entry.id   d0f5adcb1943bf3cfa14820a1ed23882
#
_cell.length_a   1.000
_cell.length_b   1.000
_cell.length_c   1.000
_cell.angle_alpha   90.00
_cell.angle_beta   90.00
_cell.angle_gamma   90.00
#
_symmetry.space_group_name_H-M   'P 1'
#
loop_
_entity.id
_entity.type
_entity.pdbx_description
1 polymer ?
#
loop_
_entity_poly.entity_id
_entity_poly.type
_entity_poly.pdbx_seq_one_letter_code
_entity_poly.pdbx_strand_id
1 'polypeptide(L)'
;MKKLFLLLTLLCIQFLAAQEKSGAAQFWENLKKHCGKSYEGTLTSAPANDDFAGKKLVMHVRACDDNTIRIPFFVGEDKSRTWVLTFENDRIQLKHDHRHKDGSEDKVTMYGGTTTNSGLPNLQMFPADQETSDLIAYASNNVWWITLDDKSYSYNLR
;
A
#
# COMPACT_ATOMS: atom_id res chain seq x y z
N MET A 1 10.40 -33.44 47.90
CA MET A 1 10.11 -33.64 46.46
C MET A 1 8.99 -32.78 45.91
N LYS A 2 7.91 -32.48 46.68
CA LYS A 2 6.77 -31.63 46.21
C LYS A 2 7.12 -30.15 45.95
N LYS A 3 8.12 -29.58 46.60
CA LYS A 3 8.53 -28.16 46.42
C LYS A 3 9.39 -27.90 45.17
N LEU A 4 10.06 -28.93 44.65
CA LEU A 4 10.89 -28.81 43.47
C LEU A 4 10.06 -28.80 42.18
N PHE A 5 8.90 -29.48 42.19
CA PHE A 5 7.96 -29.50 41.01
C PHE A 5 7.24 -28.17 40.80
N LEU A 6 6.99 -27.41 41.86
CA LEU A 6 6.32 -26.11 41.80
C LEU A 6 7.22 -25.01 41.18
N LEU A 7 8.55 -25.14 41.36
CA LEU A 7 9.50 -24.17 40.80
C LEU A 7 9.71 -24.37 39.29
N LEU A 8 9.57 -25.59 38.78
CA LEU A 8 9.75 -25.89 37.36
C LEU A 8 8.56 -25.42 36.51
N THR A 9 7.35 -25.41 37.06
CA THR A 9 6.15 -24.93 36.36
C THR A 9 6.08 -23.41 36.25
N LEU A 10 6.74 -22.67 37.15
CA LEU A 10 6.79 -21.20 37.11
C LEU A 10 7.76 -20.67 36.05
N LEU A 11 8.74 -21.48 35.60
CA LEU A 11 9.75 -21.06 34.60
C LEU A 11 9.26 -21.18 33.17
N CYS A 12 8.16 -21.90 32.89
CA CYS A 12 7.61 -22.09 31.56
C CYS A 12 6.66 -20.97 31.09
N ILE A 13 6.35 -19.99 31.93
CA ILE A 13 5.32 -18.94 31.60
C ILE A 13 5.97 -17.68 31.02
N GLN A 14 7.27 -17.58 30.86
CA GLN A 14 7.95 -16.33 30.51
C GLN A 14 8.37 -16.19 29.05
N PHE A 15 7.98 -17.07 28.14
CA PHE A 15 8.34 -16.96 26.71
C PHE A 15 7.13 -16.76 25.79
N LEU A 16 6.13 -15.97 26.20
CA LEU A 16 5.28 -15.26 25.24
C LEU A 16 5.98 -13.93 24.92
N ALA A 17 7.13 -14.00 24.31
CA ALA A 17 7.67 -12.83 23.62
C ALA A 17 6.63 -12.44 22.57
N ALA A 18 5.96 -11.32 22.75
CA ALA A 18 5.10 -10.76 21.70
C ALA A 18 5.97 -10.63 20.44
N GLN A 19 5.70 -11.45 19.44
CA GLN A 19 6.42 -11.38 18.19
C GLN A 19 6.22 -9.96 17.63
N GLU A 20 7.30 -9.24 17.43
CA GLU A 20 7.25 -7.89 16.88
C GLU A 20 6.57 -7.94 15.52
N LYS A 21 5.57 -7.06 15.31
CA LYS A 21 4.87 -6.99 14.04
C LYS A 21 5.85 -6.63 12.93
N SER A 22 5.71 -7.27 11.79
CA SER A 22 6.51 -6.95 10.62
C SER A 22 6.31 -5.51 10.14
N GLY A 23 7.24 -5.02 9.31
CA GLY A 23 7.11 -3.72 8.68
C GLY A 23 5.84 -3.58 7.85
N ALA A 24 5.44 -4.63 7.12
CA ALA A 24 4.20 -4.64 6.33
C ALA A 24 2.94 -4.55 7.21
N ALA A 25 2.90 -5.31 8.30
CA ALA A 25 1.77 -5.27 9.24
C ALA A 25 1.67 -3.89 9.93
N GLN A 26 2.80 -3.31 10.34
CA GLN A 26 2.83 -1.97 10.93
C GLN A 26 2.42 -0.89 9.93
N PHE A 27 2.91 -0.96 8.68
CA PHE A 27 2.51 -0.07 7.60
C PHE A 27 1.00 -0.15 7.34
N TRP A 28 0.45 -1.36 7.28
CA TRP A 28 -0.98 -1.60 7.08
C TRP A 28 -1.83 -0.94 8.18
N GLU A 29 -1.44 -1.11 9.43
CA GLU A 29 -2.12 -0.46 10.56
C GLU A 29 -2.01 1.07 10.50
N ASN A 30 -0.85 1.59 10.10
CA ASN A 30 -0.66 3.02 9.93
C ASN A 30 -1.56 3.56 8.80
N LEU A 31 -1.65 2.86 7.67
CA LEU A 31 -2.52 3.25 6.57
C LEU A 31 -4.02 3.23 6.97
N LYS A 32 -4.44 2.24 7.76
CA LYS A 32 -5.81 2.16 8.30
C LYS A 32 -6.22 3.40 9.14
N LYS A 33 -5.29 4.08 9.78
CA LYS A 33 -5.58 5.31 10.55
C LYS A 33 -6.06 6.48 9.67
N HIS A 34 -5.84 6.38 8.36
CA HIS A 34 -6.28 7.35 7.36
C HIS A 34 -7.63 7.02 6.73
N CYS A 35 -8.27 5.92 7.11
CA CYS A 35 -9.56 5.52 6.59
C CYS A 35 -10.62 6.60 6.79
N GLY A 36 -11.38 6.89 5.72
CA GLY A 36 -12.40 7.94 5.67
C GLY A 36 -11.85 9.36 5.44
N LYS A 37 -10.52 9.54 5.35
CA LYS A 37 -9.90 10.86 5.16
C LYS A 37 -9.56 11.10 3.69
N SER A 38 -9.67 12.36 3.27
CA SER A 38 -9.24 12.85 1.96
C SER A 38 -8.09 13.82 2.12
N TYR A 39 -7.19 13.80 1.16
CA TYR A 39 -6.00 14.65 1.15
C TYR A 39 -5.82 15.29 -0.21
N GLU A 40 -5.47 16.57 -0.23
CA GLU A 40 -5.00 17.28 -1.41
C GLU A 40 -3.48 17.20 -1.44
N GLY A 41 -2.91 16.92 -2.60
CA GLY A 41 -1.49 16.75 -2.81
C GLY A 41 -0.96 17.63 -3.93
N THR A 42 0.36 17.67 -4.03
CA THR A 42 1.10 18.37 -5.08
C THR A 42 2.09 17.44 -5.73
N LEU A 43 2.34 17.64 -7.02
CA LEU A 43 3.42 16.97 -7.73
C LEU A 43 4.74 17.63 -7.33
N THR A 44 5.66 16.86 -6.73
CA THR A 44 6.93 17.40 -6.22
C THR A 44 8.11 17.18 -7.17
N SER A 45 8.02 16.13 -8.00
CA SER A 45 9.04 15.80 -9.00
C SER A 45 8.41 15.00 -10.12
N ALA A 46 8.60 15.45 -11.35
CA ALA A 46 8.13 14.76 -12.56
C ALA A 46 8.87 15.27 -13.80
N PRO A 47 8.85 14.51 -14.92
CA PRO A 47 9.24 15.02 -16.22
C PRO A 47 8.46 16.29 -16.60
N ALA A 48 9.04 17.14 -17.44
CA ALA A 48 8.45 18.43 -17.82
C ALA A 48 7.05 18.32 -18.48
N ASN A 49 6.74 17.17 -19.06
CA ASN A 49 5.47 16.91 -19.76
C ASN A 49 4.60 15.90 -18.98
N ASP A 50 4.70 15.85 -17.67
CA ASP A 50 3.90 14.94 -16.86
C ASP A 50 2.41 15.32 -16.90
N ASP A 51 1.54 14.31 -17.08
CA ASP A 51 0.09 14.51 -17.18
C ASP A 51 -0.55 15.05 -15.89
N PHE A 52 0.15 15.00 -14.77
CA PHE A 52 -0.33 15.50 -13.47
C PHE A 52 0.11 16.94 -13.20
N ALA A 53 1.05 17.47 -14.02
CA ALA A 53 1.58 18.81 -13.83
C ALA A 53 0.47 19.88 -13.87
N GLY A 54 0.45 20.75 -12.87
CA GLY A 54 -0.51 21.85 -12.77
C GLY A 54 -1.95 21.44 -12.45
N LYS A 55 -2.23 20.15 -12.24
CA LYS A 55 -3.56 19.68 -11.89
C LYS A 55 -3.71 19.54 -10.37
N LYS A 56 -4.93 19.75 -9.88
CA LYS A 56 -5.28 19.44 -8.50
C LYS A 56 -5.25 17.92 -8.31
N LEU A 57 -4.50 17.45 -7.34
CA LEU A 57 -4.39 16.03 -6.98
C LEU A 57 -5.13 15.78 -5.69
N VAL A 58 -6.01 14.80 -5.66
CA VAL A 58 -6.77 14.43 -4.46
C VAL A 58 -6.76 12.92 -4.31
N MET A 59 -6.41 12.43 -3.13
CA MET A 59 -6.60 11.04 -2.75
C MET A 59 -7.65 10.92 -1.64
N HIS A 60 -8.39 9.81 -1.61
CA HIS A 60 -9.35 9.52 -0.57
C HIS A 60 -9.20 8.07 -0.11
N VAL A 61 -8.76 7.85 1.13
CA VAL A 61 -8.70 6.50 1.73
C VAL A 61 -10.14 6.08 2.08
N ARG A 62 -10.85 5.51 1.11
CA ARG A 62 -12.31 5.46 1.13
C ARG A 62 -12.89 4.17 1.65
N ALA A 63 -12.39 3.04 1.20
CA ALA A 63 -12.88 1.72 1.60
C ALA A 63 -11.75 0.95 2.26
N CYS A 64 -11.97 0.54 3.51
CA CYS A 64 -10.97 -0.12 4.34
C CYS A 64 -11.60 -1.37 4.95
N ASP A 65 -11.45 -2.47 4.22
CA ASP A 65 -11.82 -3.79 4.69
C ASP A 65 -10.66 -4.40 5.51
N ASP A 66 -10.80 -5.61 6.01
CA ASP A 66 -9.78 -6.24 6.85
C ASP A 66 -8.42 -6.34 6.14
N ASN A 67 -8.43 -6.75 4.88
CA ASN A 67 -7.23 -6.99 4.08
C ASN A 67 -7.17 -6.17 2.77
N THR A 68 -8.11 -5.25 2.53
CA THR A 68 -8.13 -4.43 1.30
C THR A 68 -8.43 -2.98 1.62
N ILE A 69 -7.61 -2.07 1.09
CA ILE A 69 -7.83 -0.62 1.15
C ILE A 69 -7.90 -0.08 -0.28
N ARG A 70 -8.95 0.69 -0.57
CA ARG A 70 -9.14 1.35 -1.87
C ARG A 70 -8.99 2.85 -1.70
N ILE A 71 -8.15 3.44 -2.53
CA ILE A 71 -7.82 4.86 -2.50
C ILE A 71 -8.09 5.46 -3.88
N PRO A 72 -9.31 5.94 -4.18
CA PRO A 72 -9.54 6.78 -5.34
C PRO A 72 -8.55 7.94 -5.40
N PHE A 73 -7.95 8.13 -6.57
CA PHE A 73 -6.98 9.19 -6.85
C PHE A 73 -7.45 10.02 -8.04
N PHE A 74 -7.70 11.30 -7.79
CA PHE A 74 -8.24 12.24 -8.76
C PHE A 74 -7.14 13.17 -9.26
N VAL A 75 -7.11 13.37 -10.56
CA VAL A 75 -6.16 14.25 -11.26
C VAL A 75 -6.97 15.31 -12.02
N GLY A 76 -7.21 16.45 -11.40
CA GLY A 76 -8.18 17.44 -11.89
C GLY A 76 -9.57 16.83 -11.97
N GLU A 77 -10.18 16.83 -13.16
CA GLU A 77 -11.50 16.25 -13.42
C GLU A 77 -11.46 14.73 -13.70
N ASP A 78 -10.28 14.15 -13.86
CA ASP A 78 -10.13 12.72 -14.07
C ASP A 78 -10.24 11.94 -12.76
N LYS A 79 -11.26 11.09 -12.68
CA LYS A 79 -11.59 10.23 -11.51
C LYS A 79 -11.48 8.74 -11.84
N SER A 80 -10.78 8.40 -12.91
CA SER A 80 -10.69 7.03 -13.41
C SER A 80 -9.83 6.10 -12.59
N ARG A 81 -8.99 6.63 -11.67
CA ARG A 81 -7.92 5.89 -10.98
C ARG A 81 -8.29 5.55 -9.55
N THR A 82 -7.99 4.32 -9.15
CA THR A 82 -8.04 3.88 -7.75
C THR A 82 -6.82 3.02 -7.46
N TRP A 83 -6.08 3.35 -6.42
CA TRP A 83 -5.08 2.44 -5.86
C TRP A 83 -5.79 1.41 -4.99
N VAL A 84 -5.55 0.14 -5.28
CA VAL A 84 -6.06 -0.99 -4.52
C VAL A 84 -4.88 -1.63 -3.81
N LEU A 85 -4.85 -1.54 -2.49
CA LEU A 85 -3.85 -2.21 -1.67
C LEU A 85 -4.49 -3.43 -1.02
N THR A 86 -3.78 -4.56 -1.08
CA THR A 86 -4.20 -5.81 -0.41
C THR A 86 -3.08 -6.30 0.49
N PHE A 87 -3.39 -6.59 1.75
CA PHE A 87 -2.46 -7.15 2.72
C PHE A 87 -2.72 -8.64 2.91
N GLU A 88 -1.74 -9.45 2.57
CA GLU A 88 -1.83 -10.90 2.69
C GLU A 88 -0.44 -11.51 2.89
N ASN A 89 -0.32 -12.54 3.72
CA ASN A 89 0.92 -13.28 3.95
C ASN A 89 2.12 -12.38 4.26
N ASP A 90 1.89 -11.35 5.06
CA ASP A 90 2.92 -10.39 5.46
C ASP A 90 3.56 -9.62 4.29
N ARG A 91 2.78 -9.42 3.24
CA ARG A 91 3.11 -8.64 2.04
C ARG A 91 1.96 -7.70 1.71
N ILE A 92 2.29 -6.63 1.02
CA ILE A 92 1.29 -5.72 0.48
C ILE A 92 1.39 -5.75 -1.04
N GLN A 93 0.27 -5.92 -1.71
CA GLN A 93 0.13 -5.75 -3.15
C GLN A 93 -0.47 -4.38 -3.42
N LEU A 94 0.05 -3.68 -4.42
CA LEU A 94 -0.53 -2.48 -5.00
C LEU A 94 -0.98 -2.79 -6.42
N LYS A 95 -2.24 -2.52 -6.73
CA LYS A 95 -2.78 -2.55 -8.09
C LYS A 95 -3.44 -1.20 -8.43
N HIS A 96 -3.34 -0.80 -9.69
CA HIS A 96 -3.95 0.41 -10.23
C HIS A 96 -5.22 0.01 -10.98
N ASP A 97 -6.37 0.23 -10.35
CA ASP A 97 -7.68 0.00 -10.96
C ASP A 97 -8.07 1.25 -11.76
N HIS A 98 -8.19 1.10 -13.08
CA HIS A 98 -8.62 2.14 -13.98
C HIS A 98 -9.99 1.79 -14.57
N ARG A 99 -10.91 2.77 -14.54
CA ARG A 99 -12.28 2.58 -15.00
C ARG A 99 -12.76 3.74 -15.85
N HIS A 100 -13.61 3.42 -16.84
CA HIS A 100 -14.36 4.41 -17.57
C HIS A 100 -15.42 5.09 -16.70
N LYS A 101 -16.03 6.17 -17.20
CA LYS A 101 -17.06 6.93 -16.48
C LYS A 101 -18.32 6.12 -16.14
N ASP A 102 -18.62 5.08 -16.92
CA ASP A 102 -19.73 4.15 -16.70
C ASP A 102 -19.40 3.04 -15.69
N GLY A 103 -18.17 3.01 -15.19
CA GLY A 103 -17.68 2.02 -14.22
C GLY A 103 -17.12 0.75 -14.85
N SER A 104 -17.16 0.60 -16.17
CA SER A 104 -16.49 -0.51 -16.86
C SER A 104 -14.98 -0.41 -16.75
N GLU A 105 -14.29 -1.54 -16.81
CA GLU A 105 -12.83 -1.60 -16.72
C GLU A 105 -12.16 -1.04 -17.96
N ASP A 106 -11.07 -0.27 -17.77
CA ASP A 106 -10.19 0.11 -18.87
C ASP A 106 -9.37 -1.12 -19.30
N LYS A 107 -8.92 -1.11 -20.56
CA LYS A 107 -8.02 -2.16 -21.09
C LYS A 107 -6.70 -2.21 -20.33
N VAL A 108 -6.20 -1.07 -19.87
CA VAL A 108 -4.98 -0.94 -19.07
C VAL A 108 -5.39 -0.69 -17.61
N THR A 109 -5.70 -1.75 -16.90
CA THR A 109 -6.12 -1.72 -15.50
C THR A 109 -5.48 -2.85 -14.70
N MET A 110 -5.54 -2.77 -13.37
CA MET A 110 -5.04 -3.77 -12.42
C MET A 110 -3.54 -4.09 -12.58
N TYR A 111 -2.75 -3.15 -13.08
CA TYR A 111 -1.29 -3.26 -13.11
C TYR A 111 -0.67 -2.80 -11.79
N GLY A 112 0.52 -3.28 -11.47
CA GLY A 112 1.22 -2.96 -10.22
C GLY A 112 2.19 -4.05 -9.80
N GLY A 113 2.24 -4.36 -8.52
CA GLY A 113 3.09 -5.43 -7.99
C GLY A 113 2.97 -5.63 -6.50
N THR A 114 3.68 -6.64 -6.02
CA THR A 114 3.69 -7.05 -4.61
C THR A 114 5.06 -6.77 -3.99
N THR A 115 5.09 -6.37 -2.72
CA THR A 115 6.35 -6.16 -1.98
C THR A 115 7.16 -7.45 -1.94
N THR A 116 8.48 -7.37 -2.18
CA THR A 116 9.37 -8.54 -2.17
C THR A 116 9.80 -8.98 -0.78
N ASN A 117 9.63 -8.12 0.22
CA ASN A 117 9.89 -8.37 1.64
C ASN A 117 8.86 -7.63 2.50
N SER A 118 8.96 -7.71 3.82
CA SER A 118 8.02 -7.03 4.73
C SER A 118 8.18 -5.51 4.79
N GLY A 119 9.20 -4.95 4.15
CA GLY A 119 9.42 -3.50 4.11
C GLY A 119 9.61 -2.85 5.48
N LEU A 120 9.30 -1.56 5.55
CA LEU A 120 9.38 -0.75 6.77
C LEU A 120 7.97 -0.30 7.20
N PRO A 121 7.78 0.08 8.47
CA PRO A 121 6.51 0.59 8.97
C PRO A 121 5.99 1.84 8.26
N ASN A 122 6.86 2.56 7.57
CA ASN A 122 6.56 3.81 6.89
C ASN A 122 6.95 3.82 5.40
N LEU A 123 7.43 2.69 4.85
CA LEU A 123 7.81 2.59 3.44
C LEU A 123 7.55 1.19 2.90
N GLN A 124 6.84 1.12 1.78
CA GLN A 124 6.61 -0.11 1.02
C GLN A 124 6.94 0.11 -0.46
N MET A 125 7.59 -0.88 -1.08
CA MET A 125 8.01 -0.83 -2.49
C MET A 125 7.35 -1.96 -3.28
N PHE A 126 6.84 -1.64 -4.46
CA PHE A 126 6.04 -2.53 -5.30
C PHE A 126 6.68 -2.63 -6.69
N PRO A 127 7.65 -3.54 -6.91
CA PRO A 127 8.17 -3.80 -8.25
C PRO A 127 7.07 -4.34 -9.16
N ALA A 128 7.09 -3.96 -10.43
CA ALA A 128 6.15 -4.48 -11.42
C ALA A 128 6.16 -6.02 -11.43
N ASP A 129 4.98 -6.60 -11.36
CA ASP A 129 4.81 -8.05 -11.46
C ASP A 129 4.73 -8.53 -12.93
N GLN A 130 4.65 -9.85 -13.13
CA GLN A 130 4.58 -10.43 -14.47
C GLN A 130 3.32 -10.00 -15.22
N GLU A 131 2.16 -9.90 -14.53
CA GLU A 131 0.91 -9.43 -15.14
C GLU A 131 1.06 -8.01 -15.68
N THR A 132 1.72 -7.14 -14.92
CA THR A 132 2.03 -5.77 -15.37
C THR A 132 2.96 -5.76 -16.57
N SER A 133 3.99 -6.59 -16.57
CA SER A 133 4.96 -6.70 -17.67
C SER A 133 4.30 -7.21 -18.95
N ASP A 134 3.38 -8.16 -18.84
CA ASP A 134 2.63 -8.71 -19.97
C ASP A 134 1.62 -7.68 -20.52
N LEU A 135 0.99 -6.92 -19.65
CA LEU A 135 0.00 -5.90 -20.02
C LEU A 135 0.65 -4.62 -20.58
N ILE A 136 1.76 -4.19 -19.99
CA ILE A 136 2.44 -2.92 -20.28
C ILE A 136 3.95 -3.16 -20.36
N ALA A 137 4.44 -3.61 -21.51
CA ALA A 137 5.84 -4.05 -21.65
C ALA A 137 6.88 -2.99 -21.20
N TYR A 138 6.64 -1.70 -21.45
CA TYR A 138 7.55 -0.62 -21.02
C TYR A 138 7.53 -0.38 -19.50
N ALA A 139 6.53 -0.89 -18.79
CA ALA A 139 6.43 -0.78 -17.33
C ALA A 139 7.08 -1.95 -16.58
N SER A 140 7.70 -2.90 -17.28
CA SER A 140 8.32 -4.11 -16.68
C SER A 140 9.38 -3.80 -15.62
N ASN A 141 10.02 -2.64 -15.71
CA ASN A 141 11.05 -2.20 -14.76
C ASN A 141 10.53 -1.14 -13.77
N ASN A 142 9.24 -0.85 -13.79
CA ASN A 142 8.67 0.13 -12.87
C ASN A 142 8.73 -0.38 -11.42
N VAL A 143 9.03 0.54 -10.54
CA VAL A 143 8.91 0.33 -9.10
C VAL A 143 8.09 1.49 -8.56
N TRP A 144 6.94 1.17 -8.01
CA TRP A 144 6.15 2.11 -7.21
C TRP A 144 6.59 2.03 -5.76
N TRP A 145 6.49 3.12 -5.02
CA TRP A 145 6.63 3.05 -3.56
C TRP A 145 5.75 4.10 -2.89
N ILE A 146 5.35 3.76 -1.68
CA ILE A 146 4.57 4.63 -0.82
C ILE A 146 5.37 4.88 0.46
N THR A 147 5.51 6.16 0.84
CA THR A 147 5.94 6.52 2.19
C THR A 147 4.76 7.12 2.95
N LEU A 148 4.71 6.86 4.23
CA LEU A 148 3.60 7.22 5.10
C LEU A 148 4.11 7.55 6.50
N ASP A 149 3.71 8.70 7.02
CA ASP A 149 3.84 9.07 8.42
C ASP A 149 2.57 9.76 8.91
N ASP A 150 2.56 10.26 10.16
CA ASP A 150 1.37 10.88 10.75
C ASP A 150 0.92 12.17 10.05
N LYS A 151 1.75 12.76 9.20
CA LYS A 151 1.54 14.08 8.57
C LYS A 151 1.56 14.04 7.05
N SER A 152 2.20 13.02 6.47
CA SER A 152 2.44 12.97 5.04
C SER A 152 2.20 11.58 4.46
N TYR A 153 1.77 11.57 3.23
CA TYR A 153 1.68 10.41 2.36
C TYR A 153 2.34 10.78 1.03
N SER A 154 3.26 9.97 0.55
CA SER A 154 3.79 10.15 -0.80
C SER A 154 3.57 8.89 -1.63
N TYR A 155 3.24 9.09 -2.88
CA TYR A 155 3.18 8.05 -3.90
C TYR A 155 4.21 8.38 -4.98
N ASN A 156 5.02 7.41 -5.35
CA ASN A 156 6.17 7.60 -6.20
C ASN A 156 6.27 6.49 -7.24
N LEU A 157 6.94 6.79 -8.36
CA LEU A 157 7.22 5.87 -9.46
C LEU A 157 8.62 6.12 -10.02
N ARG A 158 9.32 5.06 -10.30
CA ARG A 158 10.59 5.04 -11.02
C ARG A 158 10.56 3.99 -12.11
#